data_5a948f2f6bf2e8872101fd65c63b0800
#
_entry.id   5a948f2f6bf2e8872101fd65c63b0800
#
_cell.length_a   1.000
_cell.length_b   1.000
_cell.length_c   1.000
_cell.angle_alpha   90.00
_cell.angle_beta   90.00
_cell.angle_gamma   90.00
#
_symmetry.space_group_name_H-M   'P 1'
#
loop_
_entity.id
_entity.type
_entity.pdbx_description
1 polymer ?
#
loop_
_entity_poly.entity_id
_entity_poly.type
_entity_poly.pdbx_seq_one_letter_code
_entity_poly.pdbx_strand_id
1 'polypeptide(L)'
;MIADKKNKGVFFMAYPLLNKLYYQDQSRYAQVYQDRFQSEDTVKLDFSIGDRQAFFVQTGDLWRRGFQILRLNGQVTALSSALPPIARRQYSRKCLIDEIMLTNRIEGVHSSRKEIDDALDTLERQSAKRGKRQRFVSVVNQYLKLSSGERISLDSCRDVRDLYDELCLEEVVREDPHNAPDGELFRKDQTAVHNAAGKELHAGLYPESRLMDGMERALNFLNAPEVEELWRVCLFHYLLEYIHPFYDGNGRLGRFILSDRLSTLLDPLLAYRISGTIQENISAYYK
;
A
#
# COMPACT_ATOMS: atom_id res chain seq x y z
N MET A 1 16.82 -45.75 26.54
CA MET A 1 17.91 -44.77 26.40
C MET A 1 17.69 -44.05 25.06
N ILE A 2 16.88 -43.02 25.05
CA ILE A 2 16.49 -42.26 23.84
C ILE A 2 17.40 -41.02 23.82
N ALA A 3 18.30 -41.00 22.85
CA ALA A 3 19.27 -39.92 22.68
C ALA A 3 18.57 -38.68 22.10
N ASP A 4 18.65 -37.64 22.87
CA ASP A 4 18.19 -36.27 22.58
C ASP A 4 18.97 -35.71 21.36
N LYS A 5 18.35 -35.69 20.18
CA LYS A 5 18.88 -34.99 19.01
C LYS A 5 18.67 -33.49 19.20
N LYS A 6 19.62 -32.80 19.83
CA LYS A 6 19.73 -31.36 19.81
C LYS A 6 19.64 -30.85 18.38
N ASN A 7 18.52 -30.23 18.11
CA ASN A 7 18.28 -29.44 16.90
C ASN A 7 19.35 -28.35 16.83
N LYS A 8 20.37 -28.54 15.98
CA LYS A 8 21.31 -27.48 15.62
C LYS A 8 20.52 -26.46 14.84
N GLY A 9 19.95 -25.48 15.55
CA GLY A 9 19.33 -24.32 14.96
C GLY A 9 20.35 -23.66 14.03
N VAL A 10 20.02 -23.60 12.75
CA VAL A 10 20.70 -22.72 11.82
C VAL A 10 20.56 -21.33 12.42
N PHE A 11 21.65 -20.77 12.95
CA PHE A 11 21.71 -19.38 13.38
C PHE A 11 21.51 -18.52 12.15
N PHE A 12 20.27 -18.16 11.88
CA PHE A 12 19.99 -17.03 11.00
C PHE A 12 20.60 -15.81 11.66
N MET A 13 21.70 -15.32 11.12
CA MET A 13 22.22 -14.02 11.51
C MET A 13 21.10 -13.03 11.25
N ALA A 14 20.44 -12.60 12.33
CA ALA A 14 19.39 -11.62 12.26
C ALA A 14 19.95 -10.39 11.55
N TYR A 15 19.35 -10.02 10.41
CA TYR A 15 19.76 -8.84 9.65
C TYR A 15 19.45 -7.60 10.51
N PRO A 16 20.45 -6.97 11.18
CA PRO A 16 20.17 -5.95 12.16
C PRO A 16 19.58 -4.71 11.50
N LEU A 17 18.55 -4.13 12.11
CA LEU A 17 17.96 -2.91 11.61
C LEU A 17 18.95 -1.74 11.77
N LEU A 18 19.15 -0.97 10.70
CA LEU A 18 20.09 0.15 10.68
C LEU A 18 19.74 1.22 11.73
N ASN A 19 18.46 1.51 11.93
CA ASN A 19 18.02 2.45 12.97
C ASN A 19 18.41 2.01 14.37
N LYS A 20 18.37 0.71 14.68
CA LYS A 20 18.82 0.20 15.99
C LYS A 20 20.33 0.34 16.14
N LEU A 21 21.09 -0.01 15.10
CA LEU A 21 22.55 0.14 15.10
C LEU A 21 22.97 1.60 15.28
N TYR A 22 22.29 2.54 14.63
CA TYR A 22 22.56 3.96 14.73
C TYR A 22 22.55 4.47 16.18
N TYR A 23 21.61 4.01 17.00
CA TYR A 23 21.52 4.41 18.41
C TYR A 23 22.40 3.57 19.34
N GLN A 24 22.80 2.35 18.94
CA GLN A 24 23.56 1.44 19.81
C GLN A 24 25.06 1.54 19.58
N ASP A 25 25.50 1.67 18.31
CA ASP A 25 26.91 1.65 17.93
C ASP A 25 27.10 2.33 16.58
N GLN A 26 27.48 3.61 16.60
CA GLN A 26 27.63 4.42 15.39
C GLN A 26 28.75 3.93 14.46
N SER A 27 29.83 3.38 14.99
CA SER A 27 30.93 2.86 14.17
C SER A 27 30.52 1.60 13.42
N ARG A 28 29.83 0.70 14.11
CA ARG A 28 29.24 -0.50 13.52
C ARG A 28 28.12 -0.16 12.54
N TYR A 29 27.30 0.87 12.85
CA TYR A 29 26.29 1.36 11.92
C TYR A 29 26.92 1.81 10.59
N ALA A 30 27.98 2.65 10.65
CA ALA A 30 28.63 3.16 9.44
C ALA A 30 29.19 2.02 8.58
N GLN A 31 29.83 1.04 9.19
CA GLN A 31 30.37 -0.13 8.48
C GLN A 31 29.24 -0.95 7.84
N VAL A 32 28.22 -1.32 8.61
CA VAL A 32 27.08 -2.14 8.12
C VAL A 32 26.29 -1.39 7.04
N TYR A 33 26.15 -0.06 7.15
CA TYR A 33 25.53 0.74 6.13
C TYR A 33 26.29 0.66 4.80
N GLN A 34 27.62 0.87 4.84
CA GLN A 34 28.47 0.83 3.64
C GLN A 34 28.49 -0.57 3.02
N ASP A 35 28.66 -1.62 3.82
CA ASP A 35 28.64 -2.99 3.35
C ASP A 35 27.34 -3.33 2.62
N ARG A 36 26.20 -2.89 3.16
CA ARG A 36 24.89 -3.07 2.53
C ARG A 36 24.72 -2.23 1.28
N PHE A 37 25.11 -0.95 1.33
CA PHE A 37 24.97 -0.04 0.21
C PHE A 37 25.83 -0.45 -0.99
N GLN A 38 26.96 -1.13 -0.76
CA GLN A 38 27.87 -1.60 -1.80
C GLN A 38 27.64 -3.07 -2.19
N SER A 39 26.77 -3.79 -1.52
CA SER A 39 26.47 -5.19 -1.84
C SER A 39 25.89 -5.33 -3.25
N GLU A 40 26.25 -6.41 -3.95
CA GLU A 40 25.68 -6.79 -5.24
C GLU A 40 24.15 -7.08 -5.16
N ASP A 41 23.68 -7.51 -3.97
CA ASP A 41 22.28 -7.75 -3.72
C ASP A 41 21.47 -6.47 -3.47
N THR A 42 22.10 -5.28 -3.55
CA THR A 42 21.46 -4.01 -3.23
C THR A 42 20.91 -3.32 -4.47
N VAL A 43 19.62 -3.07 -4.42
CA VAL A 43 18.92 -2.19 -5.37
C VAL A 43 18.92 -0.78 -4.82
N LYS A 44 19.57 0.14 -5.54
CA LYS A 44 19.58 1.58 -5.24
C LYS A 44 18.45 2.25 -5.99
N LEU A 45 17.63 3.00 -5.27
CA LEU A 45 16.53 3.73 -5.86
C LEU A 45 17.01 5.10 -6.35
N ASP A 46 16.48 5.59 -7.45
CA ASP A 46 16.59 7.00 -7.83
C ASP A 46 15.65 7.85 -6.96
N PHE A 47 15.86 7.77 -5.67
CA PHE A 47 15.07 8.45 -4.65
C PHE A 47 15.93 8.72 -3.42
N SER A 48 15.70 9.85 -2.73
CA SER A 48 16.41 10.17 -1.50
C SER A 48 15.47 10.28 -0.31
N ILE A 49 15.87 9.69 0.81
CA ILE A 49 15.23 9.82 2.12
C ILE A 49 16.12 10.71 2.97
N GLY A 50 15.66 11.91 3.27
CA GLY A 50 16.51 12.97 3.82
C GLY A 50 17.63 13.32 2.83
N ASP A 51 18.88 13.21 3.28
CA ASP A 51 20.12 13.49 2.51
C ASP A 51 20.76 12.23 1.90
N ARG A 52 20.12 11.06 2.02
CA ARG A 52 20.70 9.77 1.62
C ARG A 52 19.89 9.10 0.52
N GLN A 53 20.62 8.50 -0.44
CA GLN A 53 19.97 7.67 -1.45
C GLN A 53 19.28 6.46 -0.81
N ALA A 54 18.02 6.25 -1.16
CA ALA A 54 17.25 5.09 -0.71
C ALA A 54 17.76 3.82 -1.39
N PHE A 55 17.76 2.72 -0.65
CA PHE A 55 18.11 1.39 -1.17
C PHE A 55 17.42 0.29 -0.37
N PHE A 56 17.29 -0.87 -0.97
CA PHE A 56 16.91 -2.08 -0.26
C PHE A 56 17.81 -3.25 -0.66
N VAL A 57 17.94 -4.22 0.22
CA VAL A 57 18.79 -5.40 -0.02
C VAL A 57 17.91 -6.61 -0.26
N GLN A 58 18.12 -7.29 -1.37
CA GLN A 58 17.41 -8.53 -1.75
C GLN A 58 17.97 -9.71 -0.96
N THR A 59 17.63 -9.77 0.33
CA THR A 59 18.11 -10.83 1.22
C THR A 59 17.50 -12.20 0.89
N GLY A 60 18.20 -13.27 1.22
CA GLY A 60 17.66 -14.62 1.10
C GLY A 60 16.36 -14.85 1.92
N ASP A 61 16.15 -14.08 3.01
CA ASP A 61 14.88 -14.12 3.76
C ASP A 61 13.74 -13.46 2.98
N LEU A 62 14.02 -12.34 2.31
CA LEU A 62 13.06 -11.67 1.43
C LEU A 62 12.59 -12.62 0.32
N TRP A 63 13.53 -13.25 -0.40
CA TRP A 63 13.21 -14.22 -1.44
C TRP A 63 12.41 -15.42 -0.92
N ARG A 64 12.77 -15.95 0.23
CA ARG A 64 12.02 -17.06 0.86
C ARG A 64 10.58 -16.66 1.16
N ARG A 65 10.34 -15.45 1.64
CA ARG A 65 8.99 -14.91 1.89
C ARG A 65 8.22 -14.74 0.57
N GLY A 66 8.85 -14.22 -0.47
CA GLY A 66 8.24 -14.12 -1.81
C GLY A 66 7.78 -15.48 -2.33
N PHE A 67 8.64 -16.50 -2.31
CA PHE A 67 8.27 -17.86 -2.71
C PHE A 67 7.16 -18.45 -1.84
N GLN A 68 7.15 -18.14 -0.54
CA GLN A 68 6.07 -18.58 0.35
C GLN A 68 4.73 -17.93 -0.03
N ILE A 69 4.73 -16.62 -0.34
CA ILE A 69 3.54 -15.90 -0.80
C ILE A 69 3.01 -16.55 -2.08
N LEU A 70 3.84 -16.77 -3.10
CA LEU A 70 3.43 -17.38 -4.36
C LEU A 70 2.89 -18.79 -4.16
N ARG A 71 3.49 -19.60 -3.30
CA ARG A 71 3.00 -20.94 -2.97
C ARG A 71 1.62 -20.89 -2.30
N LEU A 72 1.42 -19.99 -1.34
CA LEU A 72 0.13 -19.81 -0.67
C LEU A 72 -0.92 -19.26 -1.63
N ASN A 73 -0.54 -18.35 -2.52
CA ASN A 73 -1.40 -17.85 -3.58
C ASN A 73 -1.93 -19.00 -4.44
N GLY A 74 -1.07 -19.91 -4.89
CA GLY A 74 -1.50 -21.10 -5.66
C GLY A 74 -2.55 -21.95 -4.91
N GLN A 75 -2.43 -22.09 -3.59
CA GLN A 75 -3.44 -22.78 -2.77
C GLN A 75 -4.76 -21.99 -2.71
N VAL A 76 -4.71 -20.67 -2.53
CA VAL A 76 -5.90 -19.80 -2.51
C VAL A 76 -6.61 -19.86 -3.85
N THR A 77 -5.88 -19.76 -4.97
CA THR A 77 -6.44 -19.83 -6.32
C THR A 77 -7.12 -21.18 -6.58
N ALA A 78 -6.51 -22.28 -6.16
CA ALA A 78 -7.11 -23.61 -6.29
C ALA A 78 -8.42 -23.74 -5.49
N LEU A 79 -8.43 -23.25 -4.23
CA LEU A 79 -9.63 -23.26 -3.39
C LEU A 79 -10.73 -22.34 -3.94
N SER A 80 -10.35 -21.12 -4.36
CA SER A 80 -11.25 -20.15 -4.98
C SER A 80 -11.91 -20.68 -6.23
N SER A 81 -11.13 -21.37 -7.09
CA SER A 81 -11.63 -21.97 -8.33
C SER A 81 -12.55 -23.18 -8.09
N ALA A 82 -12.41 -23.88 -6.97
CA ALA A 82 -13.27 -24.99 -6.59
C ALA A 82 -14.64 -24.55 -6.05
N LEU A 83 -14.82 -23.26 -5.70
CA LEU A 83 -16.10 -22.76 -5.23
C LEU A 83 -17.12 -22.67 -6.37
N PRO A 84 -18.41 -22.97 -6.11
CA PRO A 84 -19.47 -22.64 -7.05
C PRO A 84 -19.47 -21.15 -7.41
N PRO A 85 -19.74 -20.76 -8.67
CA PRO A 85 -19.66 -19.35 -9.11
C PRO A 85 -20.44 -18.37 -8.24
N ILE A 86 -21.61 -18.78 -7.75
CA ILE A 86 -22.45 -17.95 -6.87
C ILE A 86 -21.79 -17.72 -5.50
N ALA A 87 -21.19 -18.76 -4.92
CA ALA A 87 -20.50 -18.68 -3.64
C ALA A 87 -19.24 -17.80 -3.75
N ARG A 88 -18.49 -17.96 -4.85
CA ARG A 88 -17.32 -17.11 -5.14
C ARG A 88 -17.69 -15.64 -5.27
N ARG A 89 -18.77 -15.32 -6.00
CA ARG A 89 -19.27 -13.96 -6.16
C ARG A 89 -19.69 -13.34 -4.82
N GLN A 90 -20.45 -14.08 -4.02
CA GLN A 90 -20.89 -13.60 -2.71
C GLN A 90 -19.71 -13.38 -1.75
N TYR A 91 -18.72 -14.27 -1.78
CA TYR A 91 -17.53 -14.13 -0.96
C TYR A 91 -16.68 -12.93 -1.40
N SER A 92 -16.48 -12.75 -2.71
CA SER A 92 -15.78 -11.59 -3.27
C SER A 92 -16.48 -10.27 -2.89
N ARG A 93 -17.83 -10.21 -3.02
CA ARG A 93 -18.62 -9.05 -2.60
C ARG A 93 -18.41 -8.72 -1.11
N LYS A 94 -18.44 -9.75 -0.25
CA LYS A 94 -18.18 -9.58 1.18
C LYS A 94 -16.78 -9.02 1.43
N CYS A 95 -15.76 -9.58 0.79
CA CYS A 95 -14.37 -9.16 0.96
C CYS A 95 -14.16 -7.72 0.50
N LEU A 96 -14.74 -7.31 -0.63
CA LEU A 96 -14.69 -5.95 -1.13
C LEU A 96 -15.31 -4.94 -0.13
N ILE A 97 -16.50 -5.26 0.39
CA ILE A 97 -17.15 -4.41 1.39
C ILE A 97 -16.26 -4.28 2.64
N ASP A 98 -15.72 -5.40 3.13
CA ASP A 98 -14.86 -5.42 4.30
C ASP A 98 -13.59 -4.59 4.06
N GLU A 99 -12.97 -4.68 2.87
CA GLU A 99 -11.76 -3.92 2.50
C GLU A 99 -12.00 -2.41 2.53
N ILE A 100 -13.09 -1.93 1.89
CA ILE A 100 -13.45 -0.51 1.89
C ILE A 100 -13.76 -0.01 3.31
N MET A 101 -14.49 -0.79 4.10
CA MET A 101 -14.78 -0.42 5.50
C MET A 101 -13.50 -0.33 6.34
N LEU A 102 -12.59 -1.27 6.16
CA LEU A 102 -11.36 -1.34 6.96
C LEU A 102 -10.37 -0.26 6.57
N THR A 103 -10.19 0.02 5.26
CA THR A 103 -9.33 1.12 4.82
C THR A 103 -9.84 2.47 5.35
N ASN A 104 -11.14 2.70 5.33
CA ASN A 104 -11.75 3.90 5.91
C ASN A 104 -11.54 3.97 7.42
N ARG A 105 -11.72 2.85 8.13
CA ARG A 105 -11.53 2.79 9.59
C ARG A 105 -10.09 3.11 10.01
N ILE A 106 -9.08 2.66 9.26
CA ILE A 106 -7.68 2.96 9.53
C ILE A 106 -7.44 4.47 9.54
N GLU A 107 -8.10 5.21 8.64
CA GLU A 107 -8.01 6.67 8.52
C GLU A 107 -9.07 7.43 9.36
N GLY A 108 -9.83 6.74 10.21
CA GLY A 108 -10.87 7.36 11.04
C GLY A 108 -12.14 7.74 10.28
N VAL A 109 -12.25 7.44 8.99
CA VAL A 109 -13.44 7.73 8.17
C VAL A 109 -14.56 6.74 8.49
N HIS A 110 -15.71 7.26 8.89
CA HIS A 110 -16.88 6.44 9.21
C HIS A 110 -17.57 5.96 7.93
N SER A 111 -17.72 4.65 7.79
CA SER A 111 -18.50 4.00 6.73
C SER A 111 -19.23 2.77 7.27
N SER A 112 -20.43 2.54 6.82
CA SER A 112 -21.22 1.37 7.18
C SER A 112 -21.26 0.34 6.05
N ARG A 113 -21.40 -0.93 6.41
CA ARG A 113 -21.59 -2.02 5.45
C ARG A 113 -22.76 -1.73 4.49
N LYS A 114 -23.85 -1.17 5.02
CA LYS A 114 -25.04 -0.86 4.24
C LYS A 114 -24.77 0.19 3.15
N GLU A 115 -24.05 1.27 3.48
CA GLU A 115 -23.74 2.32 2.49
C GLU A 115 -22.93 1.76 1.31
N ILE A 116 -21.94 0.89 1.61
CA ILE A 116 -21.10 0.28 0.58
C ILE A 116 -21.87 -0.76 -0.23
N ASP A 117 -22.72 -1.55 0.42
CA ASP A 117 -23.57 -2.56 -0.21
C ASP A 117 -24.63 -1.90 -1.13
N ASP A 118 -25.26 -0.81 -0.68
CA ASP A 118 -26.19 -0.01 -1.48
C ASP A 118 -25.49 0.62 -2.71
N ALA A 119 -24.22 1.05 -2.58
CA ALA A 119 -23.41 1.55 -3.69
C ALA A 119 -23.10 0.45 -4.72
N LEU A 120 -22.75 -0.75 -4.26
CA LEU A 120 -22.59 -1.93 -5.10
C LEU A 120 -23.86 -2.26 -5.88
N ASP A 121 -25.00 -2.33 -5.20
CA ASP A 121 -26.29 -2.59 -5.82
C ASP A 121 -26.65 -1.55 -6.89
N THR A 122 -26.29 -0.30 -6.67
CA THR A 122 -26.51 0.80 -7.62
C THR A 122 -25.71 0.58 -8.90
N LEU A 123 -24.44 0.17 -8.79
CA LEU A 123 -23.59 -0.12 -9.93
C LEU A 123 -24.03 -1.39 -10.67
N GLU A 124 -24.36 -2.48 -9.96
CA GLU A 124 -24.81 -3.73 -10.55
C GLU A 124 -26.12 -3.61 -11.34
N ARG A 125 -27.05 -2.78 -10.85
CA ARG A 125 -28.36 -2.56 -11.50
C ARG A 125 -28.32 -1.53 -12.63
N GLN A 126 -27.16 -0.90 -12.90
CA GLN A 126 -27.03 0.23 -13.85
C GLN A 126 -28.11 1.33 -13.63
N SER A 127 -28.70 1.36 -12.45
CA SER A 127 -29.81 2.22 -12.10
C SER A 127 -29.31 3.43 -11.30
N ALA A 128 -28.47 4.25 -11.91
CA ALA A 128 -28.24 5.59 -11.37
C ALA A 128 -29.58 6.34 -11.40
N LYS A 129 -30.34 6.26 -10.33
CA LYS A 129 -31.47 7.15 -10.14
C LYS A 129 -30.93 8.58 -10.18
N ARG A 130 -31.24 9.30 -11.26
CA ARG A 130 -30.98 10.73 -11.37
C ARG A 130 -31.57 11.41 -10.12
N GLY A 131 -30.71 11.91 -9.21
CA GLY A 131 -31.20 12.76 -8.16
C GLY A 131 -30.42 12.87 -6.85
N LYS A 132 -29.74 11.85 -6.39
CA LYS A 132 -28.86 11.95 -5.20
C LYS A 132 -27.54 11.27 -5.47
N ARG A 133 -26.44 12.04 -5.42
CA ARG A 133 -25.08 11.46 -5.48
C ARG A 133 -24.93 10.55 -4.26
N GLN A 134 -24.85 9.25 -4.50
CA GLN A 134 -24.75 8.26 -3.45
C GLN A 134 -23.28 8.15 -3.04
N ARG A 135 -23.06 8.17 -1.74
CA ARG A 135 -21.72 8.05 -1.13
C ARG A 135 -21.05 6.75 -1.55
N PHE A 136 -19.74 6.76 -1.71
CA PHE A 136 -18.87 5.63 -2.03
C PHE A 136 -19.06 4.97 -3.41
N VAL A 137 -19.92 5.46 -4.30
CA VAL A 137 -20.12 4.84 -5.63
C VAL A 137 -18.82 4.85 -6.45
N SER A 138 -18.07 5.96 -6.47
CA SER A 138 -16.78 6.05 -7.16
C SER A 138 -15.77 5.07 -6.57
N VAL A 139 -15.64 5.03 -5.24
CA VAL A 139 -14.73 4.12 -4.52
C VAL A 139 -15.05 2.66 -4.86
N VAL A 140 -16.32 2.27 -4.73
CA VAL A 140 -16.78 0.91 -5.02
C VAL A 140 -16.52 0.54 -6.48
N ASN A 141 -16.74 1.47 -7.41
CA ASN A 141 -16.47 1.27 -8.83
C ASN A 141 -14.98 0.98 -9.09
N GLN A 142 -14.07 1.70 -8.43
CA GLN A 142 -12.64 1.45 -8.55
C GLN A 142 -12.27 0.07 -7.98
N TYR A 143 -12.77 -0.29 -6.80
CA TYR A 143 -12.52 -1.61 -6.22
C TYR A 143 -13.10 -2.77 -7.07
N LEU A 144 -14.20 -2.57 -7.79
CA LEU A 144 -14.73 -3.58 -8.71
C LEU A 144 -13.78 -3.87 -9.88
N LYS A 145 -13.03 -2.87 -10.37
CA LYS A 145 -12.03 -3.04 -11.44
C LYS A 145 -10.93 -4.02 -11.05
N LEU A 146 -10.59 -4.14 -9.76
CA LEU A 146 -9.57 -5.09 -9.28
C LEU A 146 -9.92 -6.55 -9.64
N SER A 147 -11.22 -6.89 -9.70
CA SER A 147 -11.67 -8.24 -10.05
C SER A 147 -11.80 -8.47 -11.55
N SER A 148 -11.82 -7.42 -12.37
CA SER A 148 -11.86 -7.52 -13.84
C SER A 148 -10.49 -7.79 -14.46
N GLY A 149 -9.41 -7.65 -13.69
CA GLY A 149 -8.04 -7.73 -14.18
C GLY A 149 -7.59 -6.48 -14.95
N GLU A 150 -8.40 -5.42 -14.94
CA GLU A 150 -8.01 -4.13 -15.49
C GLU A 150 -7.00 -3.46 -14.56
N ARG A 151 -5.80 -3.24 -15.07
CA ARG A 151 -4.75 -2.54 -14.34
C ARG A 151 -4.94 -1.03 -14.50
N ILE A 152 -4.92 -0.30 -13.38
CA ILE A 152 -4.99 1.15 -13.40
C ILE A 152 -3.66 1.71 -13.91
N SER A 153 -3.71 2.63 -14.88
CA SER A 153 -2.53 3.38 -15.30
C SER A 153 -2.03 4.25 -14.15
N LEU A 154 -0.71 4.19 -13.91
CA LEU A 154 0.03 5.01 -12.96
C LEU A 154 1.39 5.35 -13.58
N ASP A 155 1.34 6.12 -14.67
CA ASP A 155 2.52 6.48 -15.47
C ASP A 155 2.97 7.92 -15.18
N SER A 156 2.09 8.73 -14.57
CA SER A 156 2.32 10.15 -14.31
C SER A 156 1.74 10.63 -12.98
N CYS A 157 2.21 11.77 -12.50
CA CYS A 157 1.61 12.46 -11.34
C CYS A 157 0.12 12.76 -11.55
N ARG A 158 -0.31 13.01 -12.81
CA ARG A 158 -1.70 13.24 -13.15
C ARG A 158 -2.56 12.01 -12.87
N ASP A 159 -2.08 10.81 -13.22
CA ASP A 159 -2.81 9.57 -12.96
C ASP A 159 -3.03 9.35 -11.45
N VAL A 160 -2.01 9.69 -10.64
CA VAL A 160 -2.13 9.63 -9.18
C VAL A 160 -3.18 10.60 -8.66
N ARG A 161 -3.22 11.83 -9.22
CA ARG A 161 -4.21 12.83 -8.86
C ARG A 161 -5.62 12.43 -9.28
N ASP A 162 -5.79 11.95 -10.50
CA ASP A 162 -7.10 11.54 -11.02
C ASP A 162 -7.65 10.35 -10.21
N LEU A 163 -6.78 9.40 -9.86
CA LEU A 163 -7.15 8.28 -9.00
C LEU A 163 -7.54 8.74 -7.58
N TYR A 164 -6.80 9.70 -7.01
CA TYR A 164 -7.13 10.29 -5.72
C TYR A 164 -8.50 10.98 -5.75
N ASP A 165 -8.78 11.73 -6.80
CA ASP A 165 -10.06 12.43 -6.95
C ASP A 165 -11.24 11.45 -6.97
N GLU A 166 -11.08 10.29 -7.60
CA GLU A 166 -12.10 9.24 -7.62
C GLU A 166 -12.26 8.48 -6.30
N LEU A 167 -11.17 8.29 -5.56
CA LEU A 167 -11.17 7.46 -4.35
C LEU A 167 -11.40 8.25 -3.06
N CYS A 168 -10.84 9.46 -2.95
CA CYS A 168 -10.68 10.12 -1.68
C CYS A 168 -11.32 11.50 -1.62
N LEU A 169 -11.27 12.30 -2.69
CA LEU A 169 -11.56 13.72 -2.68
C LEU A 169 -12.96 14.05 -2.11
N GLU A 170 -13.98 13.28 -2.51
CA GLU A 170 -15.35 13.54 -2.04
C GLU A 170 -15.47 13.43 -0.52
N GLU A 171 -14.84 12.42 0.08
CA GLU A 171 -14.89 12.19 1.52
C GLU A 171 -14.01 13.20 2.26
N VAL A 172 -12.82 13.46 1.75
CA VAL A 172 -11.87 14.43 2.32
C VAL A 172 -12.50 15.83 2.40
N VAL A 173 -13.05 16.33 1.30
CA VAL A 173 -13.68 17.66 1.24
C VAL A 173 -14.97 17.72 2.07
N ARG A 174 -15.67 16.60 2.21
CA ARG A 174 -16.86 16.54 3.09
C ARG A 174 -16.47 16.67 4.55
N GLU A 175 -15.37 16.07 4.96
CA GLU A 175 -14.87 16.10 6.33
C GLU A 175 -14.24 17.44 6.66
N ASP A 176 -13.31 17.92 5.83
CA ASP A 176 -12.72 19.25 5.91
C ASP A 176 -12.42 19.80 4.50
N PRO A 177 -13.15 20.83 4.03
CA PRO A 177 -12.89 21.45 2.74
C PRO A 177 -11.47 22.04 2.57
N HIS A 178 -10.78 22.35 3.67
CA HIS A 178 -9.42 22.86 3.60
C HIS A 178 -8.39 21.80 3.21
N ASN A 179 -8.74 20.52 3.30
CA ASN A 179 -7.89 19.43 2.88
C ASN A 179 -7.98 19.14 1.35
N ALA A 180 -8.75 19.92 0.61
CA ALA A 180 -8.74 19.83 -0.85
C ALA A 180 -7.34 20.18 -1.39
N PRO A 181 -6.83 19.41 -2.38
CA PRO A 181 -5.56 19.77 -3.03
C PRO A 181 -5.65 21.15 -3.68
N ASP A 182 -4.73 22.03 -3.35
CA ASP A 182 -4.71 23.45 -3.70
C ASP A 182 -3.49 23.88 -4.52
N GLY A 183 -2.60 22.93 -4.84
CA GLY A 183 -1.49 23.11 -5.75
C GLY A 183 -1.87 22.80 -7.22
N GLU A 184 -0.88 22.58 -8.07
CA GLU A 184 -1.09 22.20 -9.47
C GLU A 184 -1.72 20.79 -9.58
N LEU A 185 -1.17 19.82 -8.87
CA LEU A 185 -1.67 18.44 -8.78
C LEU A 185 -1.90 17.99 -7.34
N PHE A 186 -1.06 18.44 -6.42
CA PHE A 186 -0.99 17.98 -5.05
C PHE A 186 -1.31 19.11 -4.06
N ARG A 187 -0.91 18.95 -2.82
CA ARG A 187 -0.99 20.00 -1.81
C ARG A 187 0.11 21.03 -2.02
N LYS A 188 -0.18 22.27 -1.67
CA LYS A 188 0.72 23.41 -1.78
C LYS A 188 1.55 23.62 -0.52
N ASP A 189 0.93 23.37 0.64
CA ASP A 189 1.56 23.62 1.93
C ASP A 189 2.16 22.35 2.56
N GLN A 190 2.97 22.55 3.60
CA GLN A 190 3.58 21.46 4.34
C GLN A 190 2.52 20.70 5.16
N THR A 191 2.67 19.39 5.25
CA THR A 191 1.87 18.54 6.16
C THR A 191 2.77 17.55 6.87
N ALA A 192 2.29 17.00 7.98
CA ALA A 192 3.02 16.01 8.76
C ALA A 192 2.16 14.77 9.00
N VAL A 193 2.82 13.63 8.96
CA VAL A 193 2.22 12.32 9.33
C VAL A 193 2.36 12.14 10.83
N HIS A 194 1.26 11.88 11.50
CA HIS A 194 1.21 11.64 12.93
C HIS A 194 0.82 10.18 13.23
N ASN A 195 1.35 9.62 14.30
CA ASN A 195 0.84 8.34 14.80
C ASN A 195 -0.46 8.54 15.60
N ALA A 196 -1.08 7.43 16.01
CA ALA A 196 -2.31 7.44 16.80
C ALA A 196 -2.20 8.20 18.15
N ALA A 197 -0.99 8.46 18.64
CA ALA A 197 -0.73 9.25 19.85
C ALA A 197 -0.47 10.74 19.54
N GLY A 198 -0.67 11.19 18.29
CA GLY A 198 -0.45 12.57 17.86
C GLY A 198 1.04 12.98 17.74
N LYS A 199 1.97 12.02 17.83
CA LYS A 199 3.39 12.31 17.62
C LYS A 199 3.69 12.34 16.13
N GLU A 200 4.33 13.42 15.67
CA GLU A 200 4.85 13.50 14.30
C GLU A 200 5.87 12.38 14.04
N LEU A 201 5.61 11.61 13.02
CA LEU A 201 6.48 10.54 12.53
C LEU A 201 7.39 11.04 11.42
N HIS A 202 6.84 11.84 10.53
CA HIS A 202 7.49 12.31 9.32
C HIS A 202 6.74 13.54 8.78
N ALA A 203 7.48 14.53 8.26
CA ALA A 203 6.92 15.57 7.42
C ALA A 203 6.98 15.12 5.96
N GLY A 204 5.87 15.21 5.23
CA GLY A 204 5.84 14.92 3.80
C GLY A 204 6.80 15.83 3.02
N LEU A 205 7.11 15.48 1.77
CA LEU A 205 7.97 16.33 0.94
C LEU A 205 7.34 17.71 0.75
N TYR A 206 8.17 18.72 0.58
CA TYR A 206 7.80 20.12 0.38
C TYR A 206 8.95 20.87 -0.32
N PRO A 207 8.71 21.83 -1.19
CA PRO A 207 7.41 22.26 -1.77
C PRO A 207 6.82 21.32 -2.81
N GLU A 208 5.69 21.69 -3.45
CA GLU A 208 5.00 20.83 -4.45
C GLU A 208 5.91 20.36 -5.59
N SER A 209 6.85 21.19 -6.05
CA SER A 209 7.82 20.80 -7.07
C SER A 209 8.67 19.58 -6.65
N ARG A 210 9.02 19.46 -5.35
CA ARG A 210 9.70 18.29 -4.81
C ARG A 210 8.75 17.09 -4.63
N LEU A 211 7.46 17.37 -4.35
CA LEU A 211 6.44 16.32 -4.36
C LEU A 211 6.33 15.68 -5.74
N MET A 212 6.25 16.50 -6.79
CA MET A 212 6.14 16.04 -8.17
C MET A 212 7.38 15.25 -8.60
N ASP A 213 8.59 15.78 -8.40
CA ASP A 213 9.84 15.07 -8.69
C ASP A 213 9.94 13.73 -7.93
N GLY A 214 9.62 13.74 -6.63
CA GLY A 214 9.60 12.53 -5.83
C GLY A 214 8.59 11.50 -6.31
N MET A 215 7.38 11.94 -6.69
CA MET A 215 6.33 11.07 -7.21
C MET A 215 6.70 10.49 -8.57
N GLU A 216 7.25 11.28 -9.49
CA GLU A 216 7.73 10.81 -10.79
C GLU A 216 8.80 9.72 -10.62
N ARG A 217 9.77 9.93 -9.74
CA ARG A 217 10.80 8.92 -9.42
C ARG A 217 10.20 7.66 -8.81
N ALA A 218 9.23 7.80 -7.91
CA ALA A 218 8.53 6.66 -7.32
C ALA A 218 7.73 5.87 -8.36
N LEU A 219 7.05 6.55 -9.30
CA LEU A 219 6.30 5.94 -10.40
C LEU A 219 7.24 5.23 -11.38
N ASN A 220 8.36 5.87 -11.74
CA ASN A 220 9.39 5.24 -12.56
C ASN A 220 9.90 3.95 -11.92
N PHE A 221 10.13 3.95 -10.60
CA PHE A 221 10.51 2.75 -9.87
C PHE A 221 9.39 1.69 -9.85
N LEU A 222 8.13 2.08 -9.65
CA LEU A 222 6.98 1.16 -9.68
C LEU A 222 6.90 0.43 -11.04
N ASN A 223 7.25 1.11 -12.12
CA ASN A 223 7.16 0.60 -13.49
C ASN A 223 8.48 0.01 -14.02
N ALA A 224 9.57 0.02 -13.22
CA ALA A 224 10.89 -0.48 -13.62
C ALA A 224 10.90 -2.03 -13.73
N PRO A 225 11.21 -2.62 -14.90
CA PRO A 225 11.13 -4.06 -15.08
C PRO A 225 12.26 -4.86 -14.41
N GLU A 226 13.35 -4.20 -13.98
CA GLU A 226 14.56 -4.82 -13.46
C GLU A 226 14.40 -5.38 -12.05
N VAL A 227 13.36 -4.95 -11.34
CA VAL A 227 13.05 -5.36 -9.97
C VAL A 227 11.76 -6.16 -9.96
N GLU A 228 11.71 -7.24 -9.20
CA GLU A 228 10.49 -8.05 -9.04
C GLU A 228 9.29 -7.19 -8.58
N GLU A 229 8.16 -7.34 -9.26
CA GLU A 229 6.99 -6.51 -9.07
C GLU A 229 6.48 -6.51 -7.62
N LEU A 230 6.54 -7.65 -6.93
CA LEU A 230 6.14 -7.73 -5.53
C LEU A 230 6.92 -6.75 -4.64
N TRP A 231 8.22 -6.60 -4.88
CA TRP A 231 9.06 -5.67 -4.13
C TRP A 231 8.82 -4.22 -4.55
N ARG A 232 8.66 -3.96 -5.85
CA ARG A 232 8.35 -2.63 -6.36
C ARG A 232 7.07 -2.07 -5.76
N VAL A 233 6.04 -2.87 -5.71
CA VAL A 233 4.72 -2.49 -5.16
C VAL A 233 4.81 -2.17 -3.68
N CYS A 234 5.50 -3.00 -2.90
CA CYS A 234 5.70 -2.74 -1.47
C CYS A 234 6.52 -1.48 -1.20
N LEU A 235 7.59 -1.27 -1.98
CA LEU A 235 8.44 -0.09 -1.85
C LEU A 235 7.74 1.18 -2.34
N PHE A 236 6.98 1.10 -3.43
CA PHE A 236 6.17 2.22 -3.90
C PHE A 236 5.16 2.67 -2.85
N HIS A 237 4.49 1.73 -2.18
CA HIS A 237 3.58 2.06 -1.08
C HIS A 237 4.31 2.86 0.02
N TYR A 238 5.50 2.43 0.43
CA TYR A 238 6.32 3.18 1.38
C TYR A 238 6.72 4.56 0.86
N LEU A 239 7.15 4.66 -0.41
CA LEU A 239 7.53 5.93 -1.02
C LEU A 239 6.35 6.91 -1.12
N LEU A 240 5.16 6.43 -1.47
CA LEU A 240 3.94 7.25 -1.49
C LEU A 240 3.63 7.83 -0.12
N GLU A 241 3.69 7.00 0.94
CA GLU A 241 3.47 7.47 2.32
C GLU A 241 4.57 8.44 2.76
N TYR A 242 5.81 8.26 2.31
CA TYR A 242 6.91 9.19 2.59
C TYR A 242 6.76 10.53 1.85
N ILE A 243 6.36 10.52 0.58
CA ILE A 243 6.09 11.72 -0.22
C ILE A 243 4.90 12.48 0.36
N HIS A 244 3.85 11.78 0.71
CA HIS A 244 2.61 12.27 1.32
C HIS A 244 1.98 13.42 0.52
N PRO A 245 1.53 13.15 -0.73
CA PRO A 245 1.21 14.21 -1.70
C PRO A 245 -0.08 15.00 -1.40
N PHE A 246 -0.95 14.53 -0.54
CA PHE A 246 -2.21 15.17 -0.19
C PHE A 246 -2.26 15.55 1.29
N TYR A 247 -3.18 16.44 1.68
CA TYR A 247 -3.41 16.79 3.09
C TYR A 247 -4.04 15.65 3.88
N ASP A 248 -4.93 14.87 3.23
CA ASP A 248 -5.58 13.68 3.78
C ASP A 248 -5.84 12.66 2.68
N GLY A 249 -6.10 11.41 3.04
CA GLY A 249 -6.44 10.33 2.12
C GLY A 249 -5.24 9.58 1.50
N ASN A 250 -4.00 9.93 1.85
CA ASN A 250 -2.81 9.26 1.32
C ASN A 250 -2.83 7.75 1.62
N GLY A 251 -3.11 7.36 2.86
CA GLY A 251 -3.19 5.96 3.25
C GLY A 251 -4.26 5.17 2.51
N ARG A 252 -5.45 5.75 2.24
CA ARG A 252 -6.51 5.11 1.43
C ARG A 252 -6.06 4.90 0.01
N LEU A 253 -5.48 5.93 -0.61
CA LEU A 253 -4.90 5.87 -1.95
C LEU A 253 -3.79 4.81 -2.03
N GLY A 254 -2.83 4.85 -1.10
CA GLY A 254 -1.69 3.92 -1.08
C GLY A 254 -2.11 2.46 -0.92
N ARG A 255 -3.07 2.17 -0.04
CA ARG A 255 -3.61 0.82 0.13
C ARG A 255 -4.41 0.36 -1.08
N PHE A 256 -5.14 1.27 -1.73
CA PHE A 256 -5.82 0.93 -2.97
C PHE A 256 -4.84 0.58 -4.09
N ILE A 257 -3.79 1.39 -4.31
CA ILE A 257 -2.74 1.10 -5.32
C ILE A 257 -2.04 -0.23 -5.01
N LEU A 258 -1.75 -0.49 -3.74
CA LEU A 258 -1.20 -1.78 -3.30
C LEU A 258 -2.14 -2.93 -3.67
N SER A 259 -3.44 -2.79 -3.42
CA SER A 259 -4.45 -3.77 -3.79
C SER A 259 -4.55 -3.96 -5.30
N ASP A 260 -4.54 -2.89 -6.09
CA ASP A 260 -4.57 -2.93 -7.56
C ASP A 260 -3.40 -3.75 -8.10
N ARG A 261 -2.19 -3.40 -7.73
CA ARG A 261 -0.99 -4.09 -8.21
C ARG A 261 -0.94 -5.55 -7.76
N LEU A 262 -1.32 -5.83 -6.52
CA LEU A 262 -1.36 -7.20 -6.01
C LEU A 262 -2.48 -8.03 -6.64
N SER A 263 -3.59 -7.43 -7.10
CA SER A 263 -4.68 -8.16 -7.77
C SER A 263 -4.28 -8.78 -9.11
N THR A 264 -3.25 -8.22 -9.75
CA THR A 264 -2.70 -8.73 -11.01
C THR A 264 -1.60 -9.78 -10.79
N LEU A 265 -0.94 -9.75 -9.64
CA LEU A 265 0.14 -10.68 -9.27
C LEU A 265 -0.40 -11.93 -8.55
N LEU A 266 -1.46 -11.76 -7.78
CA LEU A 266 -2.02 -12.76 -6.89
C LEU A 266 -3.50 -12.98 -7.19
N ASP A 267 -4.13 -13.96 -6.54
CA ASP A 267 -5.58 -14.13 -6.64
C ASP A 267 -6.29 -12.84 -6.19
N PRO A 268 -7.21 -12.28 -7.00
CA PRO A 268 -7.88 -11.01 -6.69
C PRO A 268 -8.56 -10.95 -5.32
N LEU A 269 -8.95 -12.09 -4.76
CA LEU A 269 -9.51 -12.15 -3.40
C LEU A 269 -8.50 -11.71 -2.33
N LEU A 270 -7.20 -11.87 -2.57
CA LEU A 270 -6.15 -11.42 -1.65
C LEU A 270 -6.03 -9.88 -1.64
N ALA A 271 -6.25 -9.23 -2.77
CA ALA A 271 -6.28 -7.77 -2.87
C ALA A 271 -7.35 -7.13 -1.96
N TYR A 272 -8.47 -7.81 -1.74
CA TYR A 272 -9.52 -7.38 -0.81
C TYR A 272 -9.25 -7.73 0.67
N ARG A 273 -8.01 -8.09 1.01
CA ARG A 273 -7.62 -8.44 2.38
C ARG A 273 -6.47 -7.58 2.93
N ILE A 274 -6.02 -6.62 2.14
CA ILE A 274 -4.87 -5.77 2.50
C ILE A 274 -5.16 -4.95 3.75
N SER A 275 -6.23 -4.18 3.77
CA SER A 275 -6.60 -3.34 4.92
C SER A 275 -6.93 -4.18 6.16
N GLY A 276 -7.53 -5.35 5.97
CA GLY A 276 -7.78 -6.30 7.07
C GLY A 276 -6.46 -6.78 7.70
N THR A 277 -5.50 -7.18 6.89
CA THR A 277 -4.18 -7.64 7.35
C THR A 277 -3.41 -6.50 8.02
N ILE A 278 -3.47 -5.28 7.48
CA ILE A 278 -2.85 -4.10 8.08
C ILE A 278 -3.50 -3.80 9.45
N GLN A 279 -4.83 -3.81 9.55
CA GLN A 279 -5.54 -3.55 10.79
C GLN A 279 -5.17 -4.56 11.89
N GLU A 280 -5.03 -5.85 11.55
CA GLU A 280 -4.59 -6.89 12.48
C GLU A 280 -3.12 -6.70 12.93
N ASN A 281 -2.31 -6.02 12.12
CA ASN A 281 -0.89 -5.80 12.34
C ASN A 281 -0.50 -4.32 12.38
N ILE A 282 -1.41 -3.44 12.80
CA ILE A 282 -1.28 -1.98 12.70
C ILE A 282 0.01 -1.43 13.31
N SER A 283 0.44 -1.98 14.45
CA SER A 283 1.69 -1.56 15.12
C SER A 283 2.95 -1.95 14.34
N ALA A 284 2.89 -2.97 13.48
CA ALA A 284 4.00 -3.34 12.60
C ALA A 284 4.01 -2.50 11.33
N TYR A 285 2.84 -2.11 10.85
CA TYR A 285 2.66 -1.28 9.66
C TYR A 285 3.23 0.13 9.84
N TYR A 286 3.07 0.74 11.02
CA TYR A 286 3.59 2.09 11.33
C TYR A 286 5.01 2.09 11.93
N LYS A 287 5.76 1.00 11.90
CA LYS A 287 7.17 0.92 12.36
C LYS A 287 8.16 1.14 11.24
#